data_2fe672a037ad0c791ed8e80c01e566d4
#
_entry.id   2fe672a037ad0c791ed8e80c01e566d4
#
_cell.length_a   1.000
_cell.length_b   1.000
_cell.length_c   1.000
_cell.angle_alpha   90.00
_cell.angle_beta   90.00
_cell.angle_gamma   90.00
#
_symmetry.space_group_name_H-M   'P 1'
#
loop_
_entity.id
_entity.type
_entity.pdbx_description
1 polymer ?
#
loop_
_entity_poly.entity_id
_entity_poly.type
_entity_poly.pdbx_seq_one_letter_code
_entity_poly.pdbx_strand_id
1 'polypeptide(L)'
;MVCLPGSSGIIRIMKFKIDLHVHSKYSGDTDAEPEEIIVRAIERGLHGIAFTEHYSYAASEHAEVLKENYGHRILILRGVEFSTQQGHCLIFGLDTDRLSMKYAPIQEVVPLVHEAGGVVIPSHPYRTVNSLGDLVRIAGNICALEGYNGCNMHAYNERAVEAAETLKLPYTGGSDAHQPSEVGSCYTEFGITVTASNFIDMLKAGGYRGVDVRKISRMTIRSR
;
A
#
# COMPACT_ATOMS: atom_id res chain seq x y z
N MET A 1 4.42 25.48 -50.28
CA MET A 1 4.88 25.30 -48.92
C MET A 1 3.68 24.80 -48.12
N VAL A 2 3.53 23.47 -47.94
CA VAL A 2 2.36 22.85 -47.33
C VAL A 2 2.74 22.54 -45.87
N CYS A 3 2.09 23.22 -44.93
CA CYS A 3 2.21 22.90 -43.51
C CYS A 3 1.44 21.60 -43.22
N LEU A 4 2.16 20.58 -42.80
CA LEU A 4 1.58 19.37 -42.25
C LEU A 4 1.11 19.66 -40.82
N PRO A 5 -0.09 19.20 -40.40
CA PRO A 5 -0.56 19.37 -39.03
C PRO A 5 0.26 18.47 -38.11
N GLY A 6 0.83 19.08 -37.06
CA GLY A 6 1.55 18.37 -36.02
C GLY A 6 0.61 17.43 -35.27
N SER A 7 0.95 16.16 -35.27
CA SER A 7 0.31 15.16 -34.40
C SER A 7 0.61 15.51 -32.96
N SER A 8 -0.35 16.06 -32.23
CA SER A 8 -0.31 16.15 -30.77
C SER A 8 -0.38 14.72 -30.19
N GLY A 9 0.77 14.10 -30.11
CA GLY A 9 0.91 12.83 -29.41
C GLY A 9 0.50 13.05 -27.95
N ILE A 10 -0.62 12.48 -27.53
CA ILE A 10 -1.01 12.39 -26.12
C ILE A 10 0.09 11.56 -25.46
N ILE A 11 0.99 12.23 -24.72
CA ILE A 11 1.94 11.54 -23.84
C ILE A 11 1.10 10.83 -22.80
N ARG A 12 0.87 9.54 -23.01
CA ARG A 12 0.20 8.69 -22.03
C ARG A 12 1.20 8.49 -20.89
N ILE A 13 1.07 9.31 -19.83
CA ILE A 13 1.86 9.14 -18.61
C ILE A 13 1.56 7.73 -18.11
N MET A 14 2.55 6.85 -18.15
CA MET A 14 2.43 5.50 -17.62
C MET A 14 2.27 5.62 -16.10
N LYS A 15 1.14 5.15 -15.62
CA LYS A 15 0.84 5.10 -14.20
C LYS A 15 1.43 3.84 -13.61
N PHE A 16 2.28 3.97 -12.60
CA PHE A 16 2.91 2.85 -11.94
C PHE A 16 2.03 2.39 -10.78
N LYS A 17 1.58 1.12 -10.80
CA LYS A 17 0.58 0.57 -9.88
C LYS A 17 1.23 -0.40 -8.92
N ILE A 18 1.09 -0.16 -7.62
CA ILE A 18 1.63 -1.04 -6.57
C ILE A 18 0.51 -1.38 -5.58
N ASP A 19 0.32 -2.65 -5.31
CA ASP A 19 -0.47 -3.11 -4.18
C ASP A 19 0.40 -3.02 -2.91
N LEU A 20 0.05 -2.10 -2.02
CA LEU A 20 0.89 -1.78 -0.85
C LEU A 20 0.51 -2.55 0.41
N HIS A 21 -0.48 -3.45 0.36
CA HIS A 21 -0.96 -4.17 1.53
C HIS A 21 -1.35 -5.59 1.15
N VAL A 22 -0.45 -6.53 1.39
CA VAL A 22 -0.65 -7.94 1.02
C VAL A 22 -0.04 -8.87 2.06
N HIS A 23 -0.78 -9.94 2.37
CA HIS A 23 -0.40 -10.98 3.31
C HIS A 23 -0.18 -12.30 2.59
N SER A 24 0.72 -13.12 3.13
CA SER A 24 0.96 -14.49 2.71
C SER A 24 0.97 -15.43 3.92
N LYS A 25 1.23 -16.70 3.70
CA LYS A 25 1.35 -17.72 4.78
C LYS A 25 2.30 -17.31 5.91
N TYR A 26 3.20 -16.35 5.69
CA TYR A 26 4.12 -15.84 6.70
C TYR A 26 3.47 -14.85 7.68
N SER A 27 2.26 -14.38 7.39
CA SER A 27 1.42 -13.61 8.33
C SER A 27 0.80 -14.48 9.42
N GLY A 28 0.64 -15.79 9.15
CA GLY A 28 0.11 -16.76 10.10
C GLY A 28 -1.43 -16.80 10.20
N ASP A 29 -2.13 -16.05 9.39
CA ASP A 29 -3.60 -15.98 9.31
C ASP A 29 -4.16 -16.33 7.92
N THR A 30 -3.28 -16.72 7.00
CA THR A 30 -3.62 -17.22 5.68
C THR A 30 -2.64 -18.31 5.24
N ASP A 31 -3.08 -19.19 4.34
CA ASP A 31 -2.26 -20.24 3.70
C ASP A 31 -1.80 -19.82 2.28
N ALA A 32 -2.00 -18.56 1.88
CA ALA A 32 -1.68 -18.08 0.54
C ALA A 32 -0.17 -18.15 0.27
N GLU A 33 0.22 -18.88 -0.79
CA GLU A 33 1.62 -18.96 -1.19
C GLU A 33 2.08 -17.65 -1.83
N PRO A 34 3.23 -17.09 -1.43
CA PRO A 34 3.72 -15.81 -1.96
C PRO A 34 3.90 -15.80 -3.48
N GLU A 35 4.30 -16.93 -4.07
CA GLU A 35 4.45 -17.09 -5.52
C GLU A 35 3.11 -16.95 -6.26
N GLU A 36 2.03 -17.52 -5.72
CA GLU A 36 0.69 -17.40 -6.30
C GLU A 36 0.19 -15.96 -6.25
N ILE A 37 0.49 -15.26 -5.16
CA ILE A 37 0.22 -13.84 -4.97
C ILE A 37 0.94 -13.00 -6.03
N ILE A 38 2.25 -13.26 -6.27
CA ILE A 38 3.05 -12.57 -7.29
C ILE A 38 2.51 -12.84 -8.69
N VAL A 39 2.23 -14.10 -9.02
CA VAL A 39 1.64 -14.46 -10.31
C VAL A 39 0.34 -13.72 -10.53
N ARG A 40 -0.50 -13.65 -9.52
CA ARG A 40 -1.77 -12.92 -9.59
C ARG A 40 -1.59 -11.42 -9.74
N ALA A 41 -0.62 -10.82 -9.06
CA ALA A 41 -0.29 -9.40 -9.22
C ALA A 41 0.12 -9.07 -10.67
N ILE A 42 0.95 -9.92 -11.28
CA ILE A 42 1.36 -9.78 -12.69
C ILE A 42 0.16 -9.90 -13.63
N GLU A 43 -0.71 -10.89 -13.43
CA GLU A 43 -1.95 -11.08 -14.23
C GLU A 43 -2.89 -9.88 -14.13
N ARG A 44 -2.96 -9.22 -12.98
CA ARG A 44 -3.74 -8.01 -12.75
C ARG A 44 -3.11 -6.74 -13.35
N GLY A 45 -1.91 -6.86 -13.93
CA GLY A 45 -1.19 -5.74 -14.54
C GLY A 45 -0.67 -4.75 -13.50
N LEU A 46 -0.37 -5.21 -12.30
CA LEU A 46 0.37 -4.44 -11.31
C LEU A 46 1.85 -4.37 -11.71
N HIS A 47 2.50 -3.27 -11.35
CA HIS A 47 3.93 -3.05 -11.54
C HIS A 47 4.74 -3.37 -10.30
N GLY A 48 4.08 -3.45 -9.15
CA GLY A 48 4.70 -3.80 -7.88
C GLY A 48 3.72 -4.34 -6.85
N ILE A 49 4.28 -4.96 -5.82
CA ILE A 49 3.59 -5.51 -4.67
C ILE A 49 4.45 -5.34 -3.43
N ALA A 50 3.83 -5.06 -2.29
CA ALA A 50 4.51 -5.02 -0.99
C ALA A 50 3.95 -6.11 -0.08
N PHE A 51 4.79 -7.02 0.36
CA PHE A 51 4.46 -7.95 1.44
C PHE A 51 4.54 -7.21 2.76
N THR A 52 3.43 -7.17 3.47
CA THR A 52 3.25 -6.45 4.74
C THR A 52 2.75 -7.40 5.83
N GLU A 53 3.49 -8.49 6.00
CA GLU A 53 3.16 -9.53 6.95
C GLU A 53 2.96 -8.97 8.37
N HIS A 54 2.19 -9.67 9.19
CA HIS A 54 1.88 -9.21 10.54
C HIS A 54 3.07 -9.27 11.51
N TYR A 55 3.02 -8.42 12.54
CA TYR A 55 3.80 -8.40 13.76
C TYR A 55 5.26 -8.01 13.66
N SER A 56 6.02 -8.45 12.67
CA SER A 56 7.44 -8.17 12.58
C SER A 56 7.90 -7.94 11.15
N TYR A 57 8.86 -7.07 10.98
CA TYR A 57 9.47 -6.84 9.67
C TYR A 57 10.20 -8.09 9.15
N ALA A 58 10.72 -8.94 10.04
CA ALA A 58 11.35 -10.20 9.67
C ALA A 58 10.38 -11.17 8.99
N ALA A 59 9.07 -11.11 9.28
CA ALA A 59 8.09 -11.98 8.64
C ALA A 59 8.02 -11.79 7.11
N SER A 60 8.39 -10.61 6.58
CA SER A 60 8.47 -10.34 5.14
C SER A 60 9.84 -10.64 4.52
N GLU A 61 10.77 -11.33 5.23
CA GLU A 61 12.12 -11.62 4.71
C GLU A 61 12.12 -12.52 3.48
N HIS A 62 11.13 -13.40 3.36
CA HIS A 62 10.92 -14.24 2.18
C HIS A 62 10.85 -13.45 0.86
N ALA A 63 10.43 -12.17 0.91
CA ALA A 63 10.40 -11.29 -0.26
C ALA A 63 11.78 -11.11 -0.91
N GLU A 64 12.88 -11.25 -0.17
CA GLU A 64 14.24 -11.14 -0.75
C GLU A 64 14.51 -12.26 -1.75
N VAL A 65 14.16 -13.50 -1.40
CA VAL A 65 14.27 -14.65 -2.30
C VAL A 65 13.36 -14.50 -3.52
N LEU A 66 12.16 -13.95 -3.31
CA LEU A 66 11.19 -13.72 -4.40
C LEU A 66 11.70 -12.63 -5.37
N LYS A 67 12.45 -11.63 -4.90
CA LYS A 67 13.10 -10.63 -5.77
C LYS A 67 14.09 -11.26 -6.74
N GLU A 68 14.84 -12.27 -6.33
CA GLU A 68 15.77 -12.99 -7.21
C GLU A 68 15.02 -13.69 -8.35
N ASN A 69 13.88 -14.30 -8.03
CA ASN A 69 13.10 -15.10 -8.99
C ASN A 69 12.18 -14.26 -9.88
N TYR A 70 11.55 -13.22 -9.35
CA TYR A 70 10.48 -12.48 -10.01
C TYR A 70 10.78 -10.99 -10.23
N GLY A 71 11.87 -10.45 -9.67
CA GLY A 71 12.19 -9.02 -9.72
C GLY A 71 12.38 -8.45 -11.12
N HIS A 72 12.64 -9.30 -12.13
CA HIS A 72 12.70 -8.90 -13.53
C HIS A 72 11.30 -8.69 -14.16
N ARG A 73 10.22 -9.09 -13.49
CA ARG A 73 8.83 -9.02 -13.96
C ARG A 73 7.97 -8.03 -13.18
N ILE A 74 8.24 -7.88 -11.88
CA ILE A 74 7.44 -7.06 -10.96
C ILE A 74 8.32 -6.54 -9.84
N LEU A 75 8.10 -5.30 -9.41
CA LEU A 75 8.75 -4.75 -8.22
C LEU A 75 8.20 -5.43 -6.97
N ILE A 76 9.08 -6.03 -6.15
CA ILE A 76 8.72 -6.66 -4.89
C ILE A 76 9.31 -5.82 -3.76
N LEU A 77 8.46 -5.38 -2.86
CA LEU A 77 8.81 -4.54 -1.71
C LEU A 77 8.54 -5.29 -0.41
N ARG A 78 9.23 -4.88 0.64
CA ARG A 78 9.02 -5.36 2.01
C ARG A 78 8.42 -4.25 2.86
N GLY A 79 7.51 -4.64 3.73
CA GLY A 79 6.96 -3.83 4.79
C GLY A 79 6.50 -4.72 5.94
N VAL A 80 5.76 -4.14 6.86
CA VAL A 80 5.07 -4.84 7.94
C VAL A 80 3.75 -4.15 8.20
N GLU A 81 2.69 -4.93 8.44
CA GLU A 81 1.51 -4.42 9.10
C GLU A 81 1.68 -4.57 10.61
N PHE A 82 2.11 -3.49 11.24
CA PHE A 82 2.46 -3.45 12.65
C PHE A 82 1.25 -3.11 13.53
N SER A 83 1.03 -3.93 14.56
CA SER A 83 -0.04 -3.71 15.54
C SER A 83 0.43 -2.76 16.63
N THR A 84 -0.08 -1.53 16.61
CA THR A 84 0.06 -0.57 17.71
C THR A 84 -1.07 -0.75 18.73
N GLN A 85 -0.98 -0.07 19.88
CA GLN A 85 -2.09 -0.05 20.85
C GLN A 85 -3.37 0.55 20.28
N GLN A 86 -3.25 1.45 19.32
CA GLN A 86 -4.37 2.21 18.75
C GLN A 86 -4.94 1.57 17.47
N GLY A 87 -4.22 0.66 16.84
CA GLY A 87 -4.61 0.01 15.58
C GLY A 87 -3.41 -0.36 14.73
N HIS A 88 -3.67 -0.81 13.51
CA HIS A 88 -2.64 -1.27 12.61
C HIS A 88 -2.05 -0.13 11.76
N CYS A 89 -0.78 -0.28 11.42
CA CYS A 89 -0.06 0.63 10.53
C CYS A 89 0.83 -0.16 9.57
N LEU A 90 0.82 0.22 8.29
CA LEU A 90 1.83 -0.20 7.34
C LEU A 90 3.12 0.61 7.60
N ILE A 91 4.22 -0.10 7.71
CA ILE A 91 5.54 0.50 7.93
C ILE A 91 6.48 0.01 6.84
N PHE A 92 7.16 0.96 6.20
CA PHE A 92 8.13 0.70 5.13
C PHE A 92 9.45 1.40 5.40
N GLY A 93 10.53 0.88 4.79
CA GLY A 93 11.85 1.50 4.85
C GLY A 93 12.69 1.12 6.07
N LEU A 94 12.31 0.03 6.74
CA LEU A 94 13.17 -0.57 7.78
C LEU A 94 14.17 -1.53 7.13
N ASP A 95 15.36 -1.61 7.68
CA ASP A 95 16.41 -2.56 7.33
C ASP A 95 16.57 -3.69 8.36
N THR A 96 16.03 -3.46 9.55
CA THR A 96 16.08 -4.38 10.67
C THR A 96 14.77 -4.37 11.44
N ASP A 97 14.55 -5.43 12.23
CA ASP A 97 13.38 -5.53 13.11
C ASP A 97 13.60 -4.72 14.41
N ARG A 98 13.59 -3.38 14.26
CA ARG A 98 13.72 -2.46 15.41
C ARG A 98 12.43 -2.33 16.22
N LEU A 99 11.30 -2.81 15.67
CA LEU A 99 10.00 -2.74 16.32
C LEU A 99 9.73 -4.00 17.14
N SER A 100 10.64 -4.31 18.07
CA SER A 100 10.51 -5.50 18.94
C SER A 100 9.38 -5.42 19.96
N MET A 101 8.76 -4.24 20.13
CA MET A 101 7.68 -4.01 21.10
C MET A 101 6.32 -4.21 20.42
N LYS A 102 5.73 -5.38 20.61
CA LYS A 102 4.33 -5.61 20.22
C LYS A 102 3.43 -4.63 20.98
N TYR A 103 2.45 -4.03 20.27
CA TYR A 103 1.47 -3.10 20.84
C TYR A 103 2.05 -1.85 21.50
N ALA A 104 3.15 -1.30 20.98
CA ALA A 104 3.63 0.02 21.40
C ALA A 104 2.62 1.12 21.02
N PRO A 105 2.52 2.20 21.82
CA PRO A 105 1.75 3.38 21.41
C PRO A 105 2.24 3.94 20.07
N ILE A 106 1.32 4.34 19.18
CA ILE A 106 1.71 4.88 17.87
C ILE A 106 2.62 6.10 17.98
N GLN A 107 2.48 6.90 19.03
CA GLN A 107 3.32 8.06 19.34
C GLN A 107 4.78 7.70 19.61
N GLU A 108 5.06 6.46 20.01
CA GLU A 108 6.42 5.93 20.17
C GLU A 108 6.92 5.27 18.89
N VAL A 109 6.04 4.60 18.15
CA VAL A 109 6.37 3.91 16.89
C VAL A 109 6.78 4.88 15.81
N VAL A 110 6.02 5.96 15.61
CA VAL A 110 6.25 6.92 14.52
C VAL A 110 7.65 7.54 14.57
N PRO A 111 8.14 8.09 15.70
CA PRO A 111 9.51 8.62 15.78
C PRO A 111 10.59 7.58 15.50
N LEU A 112 10.46 6.36 16.04
CA LEU A 112 11.44 5.27 15.82
C LEU A 112 11.55 4.89 14.33
N VAL A 113 10.42 4.81 13.64
CA VAL A 113 10.40 4.52 12.19
C VAL A 113 11.06 5.65 11.40
N HIS A 114 10.79 6.91 11.78
CA HIS A 114 11.38 8.08 11.13
C HIS A 114 12.90 8.14 11.34
N GLU A 115 13.39 7.87 12.54
CA GLU A 115 14.84 7.80 12.83
C GLU A 115 15.55 6.73 11.99
N ALA A 116 14.85 5.64 11.69
CA ALA A 116 15.32 4.59 10.78
C ALA A 116 15.21 4.96 9.30
N GLY A 117 14.68 6.15 8.97
CA GLY A 117 14.46 6.61 7.59
C GLY A 117 13.17 6.11 6.94
N GLY A 118 12.37 5.34 7.65
CA GLY A 118 11.11 4.75 7.18
C GLY A 118 9.92 5.71 7.19
N VAL A 119 8.75 5.14 6.88
CA VAL A 119 7.44 5.83 6.86
C VAL A 119 6.37 4.98 7.53
N VAL A 120 5.35 5.65 8.09
CA VAL A 120 4.19 5.03 8.74
C VAL A 120 2.92 5.48 8.02
N ILE A 121 2.05 4.51 7.70
CA ILE A 121 0.75 4.72 7.06
C ILE A 121 -0.28 3.94 7.89
N PRO A 122 -1.19 4.61 8.64
CA PRO A 122 -2.31 3.93 9.29
C PRO A 122 -3.10 3.10 8.28
N SER A 123 -3.16 1.75 8.48
CA SER A 123 -3.91 0.84 7.63
C SER A 123 -5.38 0.84 8.01
N HIS A 124 -6.27 0.72 7.00
CA HIS A 124 -7.74 0.65 7.17
C HIS A 124 -8.28 1.48 8.35
N PRO A 125 -7.97 2.79 8.46
CA PRO A 125 -8.05 3.57 9.69
C PRO A 125 -9.45 3.69 10.29
N TYR A 126 -10.51 3.36 9.55
CA TYR A 126 -11.89 3.45 10.01
C TYR A 126 -12.65 2.12 9.99
N ARG A 127 -11.95 1.00 9.85
CA ARG A 127 -12.53 -0.34 10.01
C ARG A 127 -13.00 -0.54 11.47
N THR A 128 -13.91 -1.49 11.72
CA THR A 128 -14.51 -1.71 13.05
C THR A 128 -13.49 -2.14 14.09
N VAL A 129 -12.43 -2.85 13.69
CA VAL A 129 -11.41 -3.41 14.58
C VAL A 129 -10.01 -3.09 14.05
N ASN A 130 -9.02 -3.08 14.94
CA ASN A 130 -7.61 -2.89 14.61
C ASN A 130 -7.34 -1.59 13.82
N SER A 131 -8.06 -0.52 14.13
CA SER A 131 -7.99 0.73 13.38
C SER A 131 -7.87 1.93 14.31
N LEU A 132 -7.11 2.94 13.85
CA LEU A 132 -6.86 4.15 14.65
C LEU A 132 -8.11 5.04 14.83
N GLY A 133 -9.07 4.99 13.92
CA GLY A 133 -10.18 5.94 13.91
C GLY A 133 -9.69 7.39 13.84
N ASP A 134 -10.33 8.26 14.60
CA ASP A 134 -9.97 9.68 14.64
C ASP A 134 -8.61 9.96 15.32
N LEU A 135 -7.99 8.96 15.96
CA LEU A 135 -6.64 9.08 16.50
C LEU A 135 -5.56 9.29 15.43
N VAL A 136 -5.87 9.06 14.14
CA VAL A 136 -4.99 9.46 13.02
C VAL A 136 -4.60 10.94 13.08
N ARG A 137 -5.43 11.80 13.69
CA ARG A 137 -5.17 13.25 13.85
C ARG A 137 -4.02 13.56 14.80
N ILE A 138 -3.70 12.64 15.69
CA ILE A 138 -2.66 12.78 16.72
C ILE A 138 -1.58 11.71 16.64
N ALA A 139 -1.61 10.92 15.56
CA ALA A 139 -0.65 9.82 15.35
C ALA A 139 0.80 10.31 15.14
N GLY A 140 1.02 11.61 14.97
CA GLY A 140 2.33 12.19 14.69
C GLY A 140 2.58 12.40 13.21
N ASN A 141 3.85 12.34 12.80
CA ASN A 141 4.27 12.60 11.42
C ASN A 141 4.07 11.35 10.53
N ILE A 142 2.81 11.01 10.24
CA ILE A 142 2.45 9.97 9.25
C ILE A 142 2.52 10.54 7.84
N CYS A 143 2.93 9.74 6.84
CA CYS A 143 3.11 10.22 5.48
C CYS A 143 1.82 10.15 4.62
N ALA A 144 0.87 9.29 4.98
CA ALA A 144 -0.39 9.08 4.28
C ALA A 144 -1.40 8.35 5.19
N LEU A 145 -2.63 8.19 4.71
CA LEU A 145 -3.58 7.20 5.22
C LEU A 145 -3.83 6.13 4.16
N GLU A 146 -4.12 4.88 4.56
CA GLU A 146 -4.69 3.91 3.63
C GLU A 146 -6.16 4.26 3.39
N GLY A 147 -6.40 4.97 2.28
CA GLY A 147 -7.75 5.43 1.90
C GLY A 147 -8.60 4.33 1.30
N TYR A 148 -7.99 3.43 0.52
CA TYR A 148 -8.67 2.29 -0.07
C TYR A 148 -8.02 0.97 0.35
N ASN A 149 -8.76 0.20 1.14
CA ASN A 149 -8.41 -1.16 1.53
C ASN A 149 -9.41 -2.14 0.90
N GLY A 150 -8.89 -3.20 0.26
CA GLY A 150 -9.69 -4.16 -0.51
C GLY A 150 -10.60 -5.03 0.34
N CYS A 151 -10.24 -5.29 1.59
CA CYS A 151 -11.07 -6.05 2.55
C CYS A 151 -12.12 -5.19 3.26
N ASN A 152 -12.05 -3.85 3.11
CA ASN A 152 -13.00 -2.95 3.75
C ASN A 152 -14.34 -2.85 3.01
N MET A 153 -15.39 -2.52 3.75
CA MET A 153 -16.62 -1.96 3.17
C MET A 153 -16.33 -0.58 2.57
N HIS A 154 -17.04 -0.22 1.50
CA HIS A 154 -16.85 1.08 0.81
C HIS A 154 -17.00 2.28 1.75
N ALA A 155 -17.94 2.24 2.70
CA ALA A 155 -18.15 3.34 3.63
C ALA A 155 -16.93 3.63 4.53
N TYR A 156 -16.17 2.60 4.91
CA TYR A 156 -14.93 2.79 5.68
C TYR A 156 -13.84 3.43 4.84
N ASN A 157 -13.72 3.02 3.58
CA ASN A 157 -12.79 3.62 2.64
C ASN A 157 -13.13 5.08 2.33
N GLU A 158 -14.42 5.39 2.15
CA GLU A 158 -14.88 6.77 1.94
C GLU A 158 -14.52 7.67 3.12
N ARG A 159 -14.75 7.19 4.34
CA ARG A 159 -14.36 7.91 5.56
C ARG A 159 -12.85 8.10 5.67
N ALA A 160 -12.05 7.10 5.27
CA ALA A 160 -10.60 7.20 5.29
C ALA A 160 -10.07 8.24 4.29
N VAL A 161 -10.64 8.28 3.09
CA VAL A 161 -10.33 9.30 2.06
C VAL A 161 -10.71 10.70 2.54
N GLU A 162 -11.91 10.88 3.09
CA GLU A 162 -12.38 12.16 3.64
C GLU A 162 -11.46 12.67 4.77
N ALA A 163 -11.02 11.76 5.65
CA ALA A 163 -10.07 12.08 6.71
C ALA A 163 -8.70 12.50 6.14
N ALA A 164 -8.18 11.80 5.14
CA ALA A 164 -6.93 12.15 4.48
C ALA A 164 -7.00 13.53 3.83
N GLU A 165 -8.08 13.82 3.10
CA GLU A 165 -8.33 15.14 2.50
C GLU A 165 -8.39 16.24 3.55
N THR A 166 -9.11 16.00 4.66
CA THR A 166 -9.20 16.96 5.78
C THR A 166 -7.85 17.25 6.42
N LEU A 167 -7.01 16.22 6.54
CA LEU A 167 -5.65 16.33 7.09
C LEU A 167 -4.63 16.82 6.06
N LYS A 168 -5.04 17.01 4.80
CA LYS A 168 -4.16 17.34 3.67
C LYS A 168 -3.02 16.33 3.48
N LEU A 169 -3.32 15.07 3.74
CA LEU A 169 -2.42 13.95 3.51
C LEU A 169 -2.79 13.26 2.19
N PRO A 170 -1.81 12.70 1.47
CA PRO A 170 -2.10 11.76 0.41
C PRO A 170 -2.74 10.49 1.00
N TYR A 171 -3.37 9.68 0.13
CA TYR A 171 -3.87 8.38 0.56
C TYR A 171 -3.43 7.27 -0.39
N THR A 172 -3.14 6.11 0.20
CA THR A 172 -2.74 4.91 -0.50
C THR A 172 -3.94 3.99 -0.77
N GLY A 173 -3.70 2.94 -1.55
CA GLY A 173 -4.57 1.79 -1.68
C GLY A 173 -3.76 0.51 -1.57
N GLY A 174 -4.31 -0.49 -0.91
CA GLY A 174 -3.81 -1.83 -0.81
C GLY A 174 -4.96 -2.84 -0.76
N SER A 175 -4.74 -4.05 -1.24
CA SER A 175 -5.80 -5.05 -1.26
C SER A 175 -6.11 -5.62 0.13
N ASP A 176 -5.13 -5.64 1.01
CA ASP A 176 -5.19 -6.40 2.28
C ASP A 176 -5.50 -7.89 1.99
N ALA A 177 -4.92 -8.39 0.88
CA ALA A 177 -5.20 -9.72 0.35
C ALA A 177 -4.68 -10.80 1.27
N HIS A 178 -5.55 -11.75 1.59
CA HIS A 178 -5.25 -12.99 2.30
C HIS A 178 -5.45 -14.20 1.37
N GLN A 179 -5.86 -13.95 0.12
CA GLN A 179 -6.00 -14.95 -0.94
C GLN A 179 -5.53 -14.35 -2.27
N PRO A 180 -4.94 -15.15 -3.18
CA PRO A 180 -4.49 -14.66 -4.48
C PRO A 180 -5.58 -13.93 -5.28
N SER A 181 -6.84 -14.35 -5.14
CA SER A 181 -7.98 -13.74 -5.84
C SER A 181 -8.26 -12.29 -5.47
N GLU A 182 -7.82 -11.84 -4.30
CA GLU A 182 -8.06 -10.51 -3.74
C GLU A 182 -7.01 -9.49 -4.17
N VAL A 183 -5.81 -9.96 -4.55
CA VAL A 183 -4.66 -9.14 -4.95
C VAL A 183 -5.05 -8.12 -6.02
N GLY A 184 -4.68 -6.86 -5.80
CA GLY A 184 -4.96 -5.77 -6.73
C GLY A 184 -6.41 -5.30 -6.76
N SER A 185 -7.27 -5.71 -5.79
CA SER A 185 -8.62 -5.15 -5.63
C SER A 185 -8.60 -3.67 -5.24
N CYS A 186 -7.56 -3.25 -4.52
CA CYS A 186 -7.14 -1.87 -4.33
C CYS A 186 -5.62 -1.79 -4.55
N TYR A 187 -5.13 -0.62 -5.00
CA TYR A 187 -3.70 -0.39 -5.20
C TYR A 187 -3.39 1.12 -5.15
N THR A 188 -2.12 1.45 -5.04
CA THR A 188 -1.62 2.84 -5.14
C THR A 188 -1.08 3.10 -6.54
N GLU A 189 -1.46 4.23 -7.12
CA GLU A 189 -1.07 4.68 -8.45
C GLU A 189 -0.12 5.86 -8.34
N PHE A 190 1.10 5.69 -8.85
CA PHE A 190 2.14 6.70 -8.92
C PHE A 190 2.23 7.28 -10.34
N GLY A 191 2.51 8.58 -10.45
CA GLY A 191 2.66 9.28 -11.72
C GLY A 191 3.99 9.01 -12.44
N ILE A 192 4.95 8.36 -11.77
CA ILE A 192 6.27 8.01 -12.28
C ILE A 192 6.63 6.58 -11.91
N THR A 193 7.67 6.04 -12.53
CA THR A 193 8.21 4.72 -12.19
C THR A 193 8.78 4.70 -10.78
N VAL A 194 8.35 3.71 -9.99
CA VAL A 194 8.86 3.43 -8.65
C VAL A 194 9.86 2.29 -8.74
N THR A 195 10.93 2.41 -7.97
CA THR A 195 12.00 1.41 -7.79
C THR A 195 12.20 1.16 -6.30
N ALA A 196 12.89 0.09 -5.93
CA ALA A 196 13.22 -0.16 -4.53
C ALA A 196 14.00 1.00 -3.88
N SER A 197 14.86 1.69 -4.66
CA SER A 197 15.70 2.78 -4.15
C SER A 197 14.98 4.10 -3.96
N ASN A 198 13.90 4.38 -4.71
CA ASN A 198 13.16 5.64 -4.61
C ASN A 198 11.81 5.51 -3.88
N PHE A 199 11.39 4.31 -3.53
CA PHE A 199 10.04 4.02 -3.01
C PHE A 199 9.70 4.85 -1.76
N ILE A 200 10.60 4.89 -0.79
CA ILE A 200 10.39 5.65 0.46
C ILE A 200 10.30 7.14 0.20
N ASP A 201 11.17 7.67 -0.66
CA ASP A 201 11.14 9.10 -1.04
C ASP A 201 9.84 9.44 -1.76
N MET A 202 9.34 8.54 -2.62
CA MET A 202 8.06 8.72 -3.31
C MET A 202 6.88 8.74 -2.32
N LEU A 203 6.89 7.89 -1.28
CA LEU A 203 5.87 7.94 -0.24
C LEU A 203 5.93 9.24 0.57
N LYS A 204 7.14 9.73 0.89
CA LYS A 204 7.33 11.01 1.60
C LYS A 204 6.91 12.22 0.75
N ALA A 205 7.18 12.19 -0.53
CA ALA A 205 6.89 13.30 -1.45
C ALA A 205 5.39 13.44 -1.75
N GLY A 206 4.60 12.38 -1.60
CA GLY A 206 3.21 12.38 -2.06
C GLY A 206 3.11 12.30 -3.59
N GLY A 207 2.02 12.82 -4.18
CA GLY A 207 1.82 12.80 -5.64
C GLY A 207 1.35 11.46 -6.19
N TYR A 208 0.86 10.59 -5.34
CA TYR A 208 0.19 9.34 -5.65
C TYR A 208 -1.25 9.35 -5.13
N ARG A 209 -2.01 8.34 -5.51
CA ARG A 209 -3.37 8.14 -5.02
C ARG A 209 -3.72 6.67 -4.89
N GLY A 210 -4.57 6.34 -3.94
CA GLY A 210 -5.24 5.04 -3.86
C GLY A 210 -6.27 4.88 -4.98
N VAL A 211 -6.48 3.64 -5.42
CA VAL A 211 -7.48 3.24 -6.41
C VAL A 211 -8.23 2.02 -5.90
N ASP A 212 -9.56 2.07 -5.95
CA ASP A 212 -10.45 0.94 -5.66
C ASP A 212 -11.10 0.46 -6.97
N VAL A 213 -10.64 -0.66 -7.54
CA VAL A 213 -11.16 -1.18 -8.80
C VAL A 213 -12.55 -1.83 -8.65
N ARG A 214 -12.96 -2.18 -7.43
CA ARG A 214 -14.29 -2.72 -7.15
C ARG A 214 -15.38 -1.67 -7.42
N LYS A 215 -15.07 -0.37 -7.23
CA LYS A 215 -15.94 0.77 -7.58
C LYS A 215 -16.08 0.93 -9.10
N ILE A 216 -14.97 0.83 -9.82
CA ILE A 216 -14.94 1.00 -11.29
C ILE A 216 -15.84 -0.05 -11.97
N SER A 217 -15.75 -1.31 -11.55
CA SER A 217 -16.59 -2.39 -12.08
C SER A 217 -18.08 -2.12 -11.91
N ARG A 218 -18.50 -1.53 -10.77
CA ARG A 218 -19.91 -1.20 -10.52
C ARG A 218 -20.44 -0.03 -11.38
N MET A 219 -19.60 0.95 -11.69
CA MET A 219 -19.97 2.07 -12.56
C MET A 219 -20.20 1.59 -14.01
N THR A 220 -19.40 0.66 -14.49
CA THR A 220 -19.54 0.10 -15.86
C THR A 220 -20.84 -0.71 -16.02
N ILE A 221 -21.32 -1.37 -14.96
CA ILE A 221 -22.56 -2.15 -14.99
C ILE A 221 -23.80 -1.25 -14.97
N ARG A 222 -23.73 -0.06 -14.36
CA ARG A 222 -24.85 0.89 -14.31
C ARG A 222 -25.05 1.72 -15.59
N SER A 223 -24.08 1.70 -16.49
CA SER A 223 -24.13 2.43 -17.78
C SER A 223 -24.52 1.55 -18.98
N ARG A 224 -25.01 0.34 -18.74
CA ARG A 224 -25.62 -0.56 -19.73
C ARG A 224 -27.08 -0.85 -19.35
#